data_267513ed925d294cf2f3264229c7b40e
#
_entry.id   267513ed925d294cf2f3264229c7b40e
#
_cell.length_a   1.000
_cell.length_b   1.000
_cell.length_c   1.000
_cell.angle_alpha   90.00
_cell.angle_beta   90.00
_cell.angle_gamma   90.00
#
_symmetry.space_group_name_H-M   'P 1'
#
loop_
_entity.id
_entity.type
_entity.pdbx_description
1 polymer ?
#
loop_
_entity_poly.entity_id
_entity_poly.type
_entity_poly.pdbx_seq_one_letter_code
_entity_poly.pdbx_strand_id
1 'polypeptide(L)'
;MFLILFKLISSLPIPVLNLFSKLISFLFNSLNVEQKRSTIKNLKHTNMLSSVSIKNSMQLTSETFLEYPYLWGHPDNYKKLLEVSKTKLFTDSSNPKLIFTLHMGCVDVMLFYVSDILKNLNIIFTATKNKHLDNFVKEIRESRGASLHTANPTGMAKFFKNFLRGENTIIATDLVPHNTGKYSKFFGQECYSLDIIEKLSNKKTHDLYFVYLSPGTTKKYKLNIEYIGNPINTDEMNKCFERAILQNPEMYGWEYKKFKKLSGKPRAIY
;
A
#
# COMPACT_ATOMS: atom_id res chain seq x y z
N MET A 1 -9.67 18.96 16.22
CA MET A 1 -9.92 19.51 14.87
C MET A 1 -9.88 18.43 13.78
N PHE A 2 -8.81 17.65 13.57
CA PHE A 2 -8.72 16.59 12.56
C PHE A 2 -9.85 15.56 12.64
N LEU A 3 -10.15 15.01 13.83
CA LEU A 3 -11.19 14.02 14.00
C LEU A 3 -12.58 14.52 13.54
N ILE A 4 -12.92 15.78 13.85
CA ILE A 4 -14.19 16.38 13.44
C ILE A 4 -14.25 16.49 11.91
N LEU A 5 -13.18 16.99 11.28
CA LEU A 5 -13.08 17.10 9.83
C LEU A 5 -13.21 15.72 9.16
N PHE A 6 -12.52 14.71 9.68
CA PHE A 6 -12.57 13.35 9.12
C PHE A 6 -13.96 12.73 9.31
N LYS A 7 -14.62 12.93 10.46
CA LYS A 7 -16.02 12.49 10.65
C LYS A 7 -16.98 13.18 9.68
N LEU A 8 -16.79 14.47 9.41
CA LEU A 8 -17.59 15.17 8.41
C LEU A 8 -17.37 14.57 7.01
N ILE A 9 -16.11 14.40 6.59
CA ILE A 9 -15.78 13.80 5.29
C ILE A 9 -16.34 12.37 5.19
N SER A 10 -16.21 11.57 6.24
CA SER A 10 -16.66 10.17 6.26
C SER A 10 -18.18 10.01 6.24
N SER A 11 -18.91 11.06 6.55
CA SER A 11 -20.38 11.11 6.47
C SER A 11 -20.88 11.52 5.09
N LEU A 12 -20.00 12.02 4.21
CA LEU A 12 -20.40 12.42 2.87
C LEU A 12 -20.70 11.19 1.99
N PRO A 13 -21.70 11.27 1.11
CA PRO A 13 -21.93 10.23 0.11
C PRO A 13 -20.75 10.10 -0.86
N ILE A 14 -20.45 8.87 -1.29
CA ILE A 14 -19.35 8.60 -2.25
C ILE A 14 -19.43 9.47 -3.51
N PRO A 15 -20.60 9.72 -4.15
CA PRO A 15 -20.67 10.62 -5.29
C PRO A 15 -20.16 12.04 -5.03
N VAL A 16 -20.38 12.56 -3.81
CA VAL A 16 -19.88 13.89 -3.40
C VAL A 16 -18.37 13.88 -3.27
N LEU A 17 -17.80 12.84 -2.66
CA LEU A 17 -16.35 12.65 -2.58
C LEU A 17 -15.73 12.55 -3.98
N ASN A 18 -16.36 11.81 -4.89
CA ASN A 18 -15.92 11.69 -6.28
C ASN A 18 -15.95 13.05 -7.02
N LEU A 19 -16.89 13.94 -6.71
CA LEU A 19 -16.91 15.28 -7.26
C LEU A 19 -15.72 16.11 -6.76
N PHE A 20 -15.43 16.06 -5.45
CA PHE A 20 -14.26 16.75 -4.89
C PHE A 20 -12.94 16.18 -5.44
N SER A 21 -12.84 14.86 -5.62
CA SER A 21 -11.64 14.24 -6.20
C SER A 21 -11.39 14.71 -7.64
N LYS A 22 -12.46 14.87 -8.43
CA LYS A 22 -12.36 15.42 -9.80
C LYS A 22 -11.84 16.85 -9.79
N LEU A 23 -12.30 17.69 -8.87
CA LEU A 23 -11.80 19.06 -8.72
C LEU A 23 -10.33 19.09 -8.34
N ILE A 24 -9.91 18.28 -7.35
CA ILE A 24 -8.51 18.16 -6.93
C ILE A 24 -7.65 17.65 -8.10
N SER A 25 -8.13 16.65 -8.81
CA SER A 25 -7.44 16.10 -9.98
C SER A 25 -7.29 17.14 -11.10
N PHE A 26 -8.32 17.92 -11.35
CA PHE A 26 -8.25 19.03 -12.32
C PHE A 26 -7.15 20.02 -11.94
N LEU A 27 -7.07 20.41 -10.67
CA LEU A 27 -6.01 21.29 -10.16
C LEU A 27 -4.63 20.64 -10.29
N PHE A 28 -4.48 19.37 -9.93
CA PHE A 28 -3.22 18.63 -10.04
C PHE A 28 -2.76 18.47 -11.49
N ASN A 29 -3.70 18.28 -12.42
CA ASN A 29 -3.38 18.19 -13.84
C ASN A 29 -3.05 19.54 -14.46
N SER A 30 -3.71 20.62 -14.03
CA SER A 30 -3.48 21.97 -14.53
C SER A 30 -2.21 22.60 -13.96
N LEU A 31 -1.86 22.27 -12.73
CA LEU A 31 -0.66 22.74 -12.06
C LEU A 31 0.51 21.77 -12.27
N ASN A 32 1.72 22.31 -12.33
CA ASN A 32 2.93 21.49 -12.42
C ASN A 32 3.37 21.01 -11.02
N VAL A 33 2.50 20.26 -10.33
CA VAL A 33 2.76 19.75 -8.98
C VAL A 33 3.81 18.64 -8.98
N GLU A 34 4.47 18.45 -7.84
CA GLU A 34 5.53 17.45 -7.67
C GLU A 34 5.05 16.04 -7.97
N GLN A 35 3.83 15.69 -7.55
CA GLN A 35 3.21 14.39 -7.80
C GLN A 35 3.14 14.08 -9.30
N LYS A 36 2.64 15.01 -10.09
CA LYS A 36 2.56 14.87 -11.55
C LYS A 36 3.95 14.72 -12.19
N ARG A 37 4.93 15.53 -11.75
CA ARG A 37 6.32 15.41 -12.25
C ARG A 37 6.93 14.05 -11.93
N SER A 38 6.73 13.56 -10.71
CA SER A 38 7.22 12.24 -10.29
C SER A 38 6.56 11.12 -11.07
N THR A 39 5.24 11.17 -11.28
CA THR A 39 4.49 10.24 -12.12
C THR A 39 5.07 10.16 -13.52
N ILE A 40 5.24 11.30 -14.20
CA ILE A 40 5.80 11.35 -15.56
C ILE A 40 7.22 10.75 -15.60
N LYS A 41 8.07 11.09 -14.63
CA LYS A 41 9.45 10.58 -14.57
C LYS A 41 9.49 9.07 -14.35
N ASN A 42 8.67 8.55 -13.44
CA ASN A 42 8.57 7.10 -13.21
C ASN A 42 8.08 6.36 -14.46
N LEU A 43 7.00 6.84 -15.09
CA LEU A 43 6.43 6.23 -16.30
C LEU A 43 7.42 6.26 -17.49
N LYS A 44 8.17 7.36 -17.66
CA LYS A 44 9.23 7.43 -18.67
C LYS A 44 10.35 6.42 -18.38
N HIS A 45 10.79 6.36 -17.12
CA HIS A 45 11.91 5.48 -16.73
C HIS A 45 11.57 4.00 -16.88
N THR A 46 10.32 3.62 -16.64
CA THR A 46 9.83 2.24 -16.77
C THR A 46 9.27 1.90 -18.15
N ASN A 47 9.35 2.80 -19.12
CA ASN A 47 8.77 2.66 -20.46
C ASN A 47 7.23 2.46 -20.45
N MET A 48 6.54 2.92 -19.41
CA MET A 48 5.09 2.78 -19.23
C MET A 48 4.30 4.03 -19.67
N LEU A 49 4.98 5.07 -20.16
CA LEU A 49 4.32 6.37 -20.45
C LEU A 49 3.23 6.28 -21.52
N SER A 50 3.38 5.39 -22.50
CA SER A 50 2.36 5.17 -23.55
C SER A 50 1.18 4.30 -23.08
N SER A 51 1.37 3.53 -22.01
CA SER A 51 0.39 2.58 -21.49
C SER A 51 -0.45 3.12 -20.33
N VAL A 52 -0.09 4.29 -19.77
CA VAL A 52 -0.73 4.88 -18.59
C VAL A 52 -1.18 6.30 -18.88
N SER A 53 -2.46 6.55 -18.72
CA SER A 53 -3.00 7.90 -18.76
C SER A 53 -2.60 8.69 -17.50
N ILE A 54 -1.75 9.70 -17.67
CA ILE A 54 -1.35 10.59 -16.57
C ILE A 54 -2.59 11.22 -15.91
N LYS A 55 -3.57 11.64 -16.71
CA LYS A 55 -4.82 12.24 -16.22
C LYS A 55 -5.57 11.28 -15.31
N ASN A 56 -5.74 10.03 -15.72
CA ASN A 56 -6.45 9.01 -14.95
C ASN A 56 -5.65 8.61 -13.69
N SER A 57 -4.33 8.45 -13.80
CA SER A 57 -3.48 8.19 -12.64
C SER A 57 -3.58 9.29 -11.60
N MET A 58 -3.54 10.57 -11.99
CA MET A 58 -3.73 11.71 -11.08
C MET A 58 -5.15 11.77 -10.50
N GLN A 59 -6.17 11.34 -11.27
CA GLN A 59 -7.54 11.22 -10.76
C GLN A 59 -7.61 10.18 -9.64
N LEU A 60 -7.06 8.99 -9.86
CA LEU A 60 -7.05 7.91 -8.85
C LEU A 60 -6.22 8.29 -7.61
N THR A 61 -5.09 8.98 -7.78
CA THR A 61 -4.32 9.57 -6.66
C THR A 61 -5.19 10.51 -5.83
N SER A 62 -5.97 11.40 -6.49
CA SER A 62 -6.85 12.35 -5.81
C SER A 62 -8.00 11.65 -5.07
N GLU A 63 -8.56 10.59 -5.66
CA GLU A 63 -9.58 9.76 -5.03
C GLU A 63 -9.04 9.07 -3.78
N THR A 64 -7.88 8.42 -3.88
CA THR A 64 -7.20 7.76 -2.76
C THR A 64 -6.92 8.75 -1.64
N PHE A 65 -6.52 9.99 -1.96
CA PHE A 65 -6.28 11.03 -0.97
C PHE A 65 -7.52 11.36 -0.14
N LEU A 66 -8.72 11.38 -0.74
CA LEU A 66 -9.99 11.62 -0.03
C LEU A 66 -10.54 10.37 0.68
N GLU A 67 -10.17 9.19 0.22
CA GLU A 67 -10.59 7.94 0.86
C GLU A 67 -9.95 7.73 2.22
N TYR A 68 -8.72 8.19 2.46
CA TYR A 68 -8.10 8.10 3.77
C TYR A 68 -8.95 8.77 4.86
N PRO A 69 -9.29 10.08 4.79
CA PRO A 69 -10.15 10.69 5.81
C PRO A 69 -11.57 10.09 5.83
N TYR A 70 -12.10 9.63 4.70
CA TYR A 70 -13.38 8.93 4.63
C TYR A 70 -13.38 7.62 5.44
N LEU A 71 -12.28 6.88 5.42
CA LEU A 71 -12.10 5.65 6.18
C LEU A 71 -11.73 5.93 7.65
N TRP A 72 -10.86 6.90 7.89
CA TRP A 72 -10.39 7.19 9.25
C TRP A 72 -11.47 7.81 10.14
N GLY A 73 -12.44 8.50 9.56
CA GLY A 73 -13.62 8.99 10.30
C GLY A 73 -14.60 7.89 10.66
N HIS A 74 -14.79 6.91 9.76
CA HIS A 74 -15.64 5.72 9.94
C HIS A 74 -14.97 4.49 9.30
N PRO A 75 -14.19 3.72 10.04
CA PRO A 75 -13.44 2.57 9.51
C PRO A 75 -14.30 1.53 8.78
N ASP A 76 -15.55 1.32 9.19
CA ASP A 76 -16.49 0.41 8.50
C ASP A 76 -16.88 0.83 7.08
N ASN A 77 -16.56 2.06 6.67
CA ASN A 77 -16.80 2.51 5.30
C ASN A 77 -16.01 1.68 4.26
N TYR A 78 -14.94 0.96 4.67
CA TYR A 78 -14.25 0.04 3.76
C TYR A 78 -15.20 -0.99 3.15
N LYS A 79 -16.23 -1.43 3.90
CA LYS A 79 -17.24 -2.39 3.43
C LYS A 79 -18.04 -1.88 2.22
N LYS A 80 -18.17 -0.55 2.09
CA LYS A 80 -18.83 0.09 0.94
C LYS A 80 -17.92 0.14 -0.29
N LEU A 81 -16.60 0.11 -0.09
CA LEU A 81 -15.60 0.26 -1.15
C LEU A 81 -15.03 -1.08 -1.63
N LEU A 82 -15.05 -2.14 -0.79
CA LEU A 82 -14.35 -3.39 -1.05
C LEU A 82 -15.29 -4.54 -1.42
N GLU A 83 -15.06 -5.12 -2.59
CA GLU A 83 -15.60 -6.40 -3.03
C GLU A 83 -14.61 -7.51 -2.68
N VAL A 84 -15.12 -8.58 -2.05
CA VAL A 84 -14.30 -9.72 -1.61
C VAL A 84 -14.92 -11.02 -2.12
N SER A 85 -14.16 -11.84 -2.82
CA SER A 85 -14.67 -13.06 -3.46
C SER A 85 -13.97 -14.36 -3.04
N LYS A 86 -12.79 -14.32 -2.39
CA LYS A 86 -11.98 -15.51 -2.10
C LYS A 86 -11.39 -15.48 -0.69
N THR A 87 -12.24 -15.42 0.35
CA THR A 87 -11.80 -15.38 1.75
C THR A 87 -11.20 -16.68 2.25
N LYS A 88 -11.65 -17.82 1.73
CA LYS A 88 -11.21 -19.16 2.15
C LYS A 88 -9.69 -19.35 2.11
N LEU A 89 -9.00 -18.70 1.17
CA LEU A 89 -7.54 -18.77 1.09
C LEU A 89 -6.81 -18.34 2.37
N PHE A 90 -7.41 -17.40 3.14
CA PHE A 90 -6.84 -17.00 4.43
C PHE A 90 -7.29 -17.86 5.61
N THR A 91 -8.45 -18.51 5.50
CA THR A 91 -9.09 -19.20 6.63
C THR A 91 -8.82 -20.70 6.67
N ASP A 92 -8.49 -21.30 5.53
CA ASP A 92 -8.35 -22.76 5.41
C ASP A 92 -7.01 -23.30 5.98
N SER A 93 -6.00 -22.44 6.14
CA SER A 93 -4.74 -22.80 6.79
C SER A 93 -4.68 -22.26 8.22
N SER A 94 -4.27 -23.11 9.17
CA SER A 94 -4.00 -22.71 10.56
C SER A 94 -2.65 -21.99 10.73
N ASN A 95 -1.77 -22.03 9.72
CA ASN A 95 -0.48 -21.39 9.76
C ASN A 95 -0.63 -19.86 9.83
N PRO A 96 0.25 -19.14 10.54
CA PRO A 96 0.30 -17.70 10.49
C PRO A 96 0.64 -17.22 9.07
N LYS A 97 0.19 -16.02 8.73
CA LYS A 97 0.34 -15.44 7.38
C LYS A 97 1.40 -14.36 7.36
N LEU A 98 2.32 -14.45 6.40
CA LEU A 98 3.18 -13.36 5.98
C LEU A 98 2.61 -12.78 4.69
N ILE A 99 2.14 -11.56 4.77
CA ILE A 99 1.46 -10.88 3.64
C ILE A 99 2.35 -9.74 3.17
N PHE A 100 2.60 -9.66 1.88
CA PHE A 100 3.19 -8.47 1.27
C PHE A 100 2.21 -7.82 0.30
N THR A 101 2.30 -6.50 0.21
CA THR A 101 1.41 -5.68 -0.60
C THR A 101 2.14 -4.46 -1.18
N LEU A 102 1.44 -3.71 -2.02
CA LEU A 102 1.92 -2.48 -2.64
C LEU A 102 0.86 -1.36 -2.53
N HIS A 103 1.28 -0.11 -2.76
CA HIS A 103 0.39 1.05 -2.79
C HIS A 103 -0.35 1.14 -4.13
N MET A 104 -1.42 0.36 -4.26
CA MET A 104 -2.31 0.32 -5.42
C MET A 104 -3.74 0.56 -4.96
N GLY A 105 -4.28 1.75 -5.23
CA GLY A 105 -5.51 2.26 -4.60
C GLY A 105 -5.33 2.57 -3.11
N CYS A 106 -6.42 2.67 -2.36
CA CYS A 106 -6.40 2.98 -0.94
C CYS A 106 -6.09 1.74 -0.09
N VAL A 107 -4.84 1.61 0.34
CA VAL A 107 -4.36 0.44 1.10
C VAL A 107 -5.15 0.21 2.41
N ASP A 108 -5.66 1.27 3.05
CA ASP A 108 -6.44 1.13 4.29
C ASP A 108 -7.77 0.39 4.08
N VAL A 109 -8.34 0.41 2.89
CA VAL A 109 -9.52 -0.43 2.54
C VAL A 109 -9.20 -1.91 2.75
N MET A 110 -8.03 -2.34 2.28
CA MET A 110 -7.55 -3.71 2.43
C MET A 110 -7.10 -4.00 3.87
N LEU A 111 -6.35 -3.09 4.49
CA LEU A 111 -5.83 -3.27 5.86
C LEU A 111 -6.96 -3.46 6.86
N PHE A 112 -8.04 -2.69 6.78
CA PHE A 112 -9.19 -2.84 7.67
C PHE A 112 -9.88 -4.19 7.49
N TYR A 113 -10.07 -4.64 6.24
CA TYR A 113 -10.62 -5.95 5.97
C TYR A 113 -9.72 -7.08 6.53
N VAL A 114 -8.43 -7.03 6.24
CA VAL A 114 -7.48 -8.07 6.71
C VAL A 114 -7.39 -8.07 8.23
N SER A 115 -7.44 -6.91 8.89
CA SER A 115 -7.48 -6.80 10.35
C SER A 115 -8.75 -7.40 10.96
N ASP A 116 -9.90 -7.31 10.27
CA ASP A 116 -11.15 -7.88 10.75
C ASP A 116 -11.16 -9.43 10.69
N ILE A 117 -10.47 -10.02 9.72
CA ILE A 117 -10.48 -11.48 9.52
C ILE A 117 -9.27 -12.20 10.11
N LEU A 118 -8.12 -11.54 10.25
CA LEU A 118 -6.91 -12.12 10.83
C LEU A 118 -6.66 -11.52 12.22
N LYS A 119 -6.71 -12.38 13.23
CA LYS A 119 -6.35 -11.99 14.59
C LYS A 119 -4.86 -11.67 14.68
N ASN A 120 -4.48 -10.77 15.60
CA ASN A 120 -3.09 -10.43 15.91
C ASN A 120 -2.29 -10.02 14.65
N LEU A 121 -2.88 -9.14 13.84
CA LEU A 121 -2.21 -8.65 12.62
C LEU A 121 -1.12 -7.65 12.98
N ASN A 122 0.09 -7.97 12.63
CA ASN A 122 1.30 -7.21 12.88
C ASN A 122 1.62 -6.33 11.67
N ILE A 123 1.59 -5.01 11.84
CA ILE A 123 1.75 -4.03 10.75
C ILE A 123 2.95 -3.13 11.04
N ILE A 124 3.79 -2.90 10.03
CA ILE A 124 4.85 -1.90 10.10
C ILE A 124 4.46 -0.65 9.33
N PHE A 125 4.76 0.52 9.87
CA PHE A 125 4.52 1.80 9.20
C PHE A 125 5.69 2.77 9.39
N THR A 126 5.85 3.66 8.42
CA THR A 126 6.82 4.75 8.52
C THR A 126 6.13 5.98 9.12
N ALA A 127 6.63 6.45 10.26
CA ALA A 127 6.11 7.66 10.89
C ALA A 127 6.34 8.88 9.99
N THR A 128 5.37 9.78 9.99
CA THR A 128 5.45 11.07 9.32
C THR A 128 6.11 12.13 10.24
N LYS A 129 6.18 13.37 9.78
CA LYS A 129 6.61 14.49 10.63
C LYS A 129 5.52 14.96 11.59
N ASN A 130 4.27 14.54 11.38
CA ASN A 130 3.12 14.94 12.19
C ASN A 130 2.73 13.84 13.18
N LYS A 131 3.30 13.89 14.38
CA LYS A 131 3.03 12.94 15.46
C LYS A 131 1.55 12.81 15.84
N HIS A 132 0.77 13.88 15.75
CA HIS A 132 -0.67 13.84 16.07
C HIS A 132 -1.44 13.03 15.03
N LEU A 133 -1.11 13.20 13.74
CA LEU A 133 -1.70 12.40 12.68
C LEU A 133 -1.27 10.93 12.80
N ASP A 134 0.01 10.68 13.06
CA ASP A 134 0.54 9.32 13.23
C ASP A 134 -0.15 8.57 14.36
N ASN A 135 -0.31 9.21 15.54
CA ASN A 135 -1.02 8.63 16.67
C ASN A 135 -2.49 8.35 16.35
N PHE A 136 -3.16 9.31 15.71
CA PHE A 136 -4.55 9.17 15.29
C PHE A 136 -4.75 8.00 14.31
N VAL A 137 -3.93 7.90 13.27
CA VAL A 137 -3.99 6.79 12.30
C VAL A 137 -3.64 5.46 12.95
N LYS A 138 -2.67 5.47 13.86
CA LYS A 138 -2.32 4.28 14.65
C LYS A 138 -3.52 3.79 15.47
N GLU A 139 -4.14 4.66 16.25
CA GLU A 139 -5.32 4.32 17.07
C GLU A 139 -6.45 3.71 16.22
N ILE A 140 -6.73 4.30 15.05
CA ILE A 140 -7.78 3.80 14.14
C ILE A 140 -7.43 2.41 13.60
N ARG A 141 -6.21 2.18 13.16
CA ARG A 141 -5.81 0.86 12.64
C ARG A 141 -5.77 -0.19 13.77
N GLU A 142 -5.29 0.17 14.96
CA GLU A 142 -5.23 -0.72 16.12
C GLU A 142 -6.63 -1.01 16.70
N SER A 143 -7.63 -0.13 16.53
CA SER A 143 -9.00 -0.36 16.97
C SER A 143 -9.67 -1.58 16.33
N ARG A 144 -9.08 -2.11 15.25
CA ARG A 144 -9.54 -3.32 14.56
C ARG A 144 -8.70 -4.56 14.89
N GLY A 145 -7.94 -4.52 15.99
CA GLY A 145 -7.18 -5.67 16.48
C GLY A 145 -5.79 -5.85 15.83
N ALA A 146 -5.33 -4.88 15.05
CA ALA A 146 -3.95 -4.88 14.56
C ALA A 146 -2.99 -4.30 15.60
N SER A 147 -1.71 -4.66 15.50
CA SER A 147 -0.59 -4.07 16.26
C SER A 147 0.30 -3.28 15.29
N LEU A 148 0.40 -1.97 15.45
CA LEU A 148 1.21 -1.12 14.59
C LEU A 148 2.58 -0.83 15.20
N HIS A 149 3.62 -1.06 14.42
CA HIS A 149 5.01 -0.82 14.79
C HIS A 149 5.65 0.21 13.89
N THR A 150 6.29 1.20 14.49
CA THR A 150 7.04 2.22 13.73
C THR A 150 8.31 1.61 13.13
N ALA A 151 8.66 1.99 11.90
CA ALA A 151 9.88 1.56 11.21
C ALA A 151 11.15 2.21 11.79
N ASN A 152 11.35 2.11 13.12
CA ASN A 152 12.54 2.50 13.86
C ASN A 152 13.08 1.29 14.65
N PRO A 153 14.29 1.34 15.23
CA PRO A 153 14.89 0.17 15.89
C PRO A 153 13.99 -0.49 16.93
N THR A 154 13.33 0.30 17.79
CA THR A 154 12.43 -0.22 18.85
C THR A 154 11.17 -0.86 18.27
N GLY A 155 10.52 -0.21 17.30
CA GLY A 155 9.34 -0.75 16.64
C GLY A 155 9.66 -2.01 15.82
N MET A 156 10.80 -2.01 15.12
CA MET A 156 11.28 -3.19 14.38
C MET A 156 11.55 -4.38 15.31
N ALA A 157 12.17 -4.15 16.47
CA ALA A 157 12.40 -5.21 17.45
C ALA A 157 11.09 -5.86 17.94
N LYS A 158 10.06 -5.04 18.23
CA LYS A 158 8.72 -5.51 18.62
C LYS A 158 8.06 -6.27 17.46
N PHE A 159 8.13 -5.72 16.25
CA PHE A 159 7.60 -6.34 15.04
C PHE A 159 8.19 -7.74 14.80
N PHE A 160 9.53 -7.89 14.85
CA PHE A 160 10.18 -9.19 14.70
C PHE A 160 9.85 -10.15 15.83
N LYS A 161 9.74 -9.66 17.08
CA LYS A 161 9.31 -10.48 18.22
C LYS A 161 7.92 -11.08 17.99
N ASN A 162 6.98 -10.28 17.52
CA ASN A 162 5.61 -10.71 17.21
C ASN A 162 5.58 -11.71 16.05
N PHE A 163 6.33 -11.43 14.97
CA PHE A 163 6.50 -12.36 13.85
C PHE A 163 7.03 -13.72 14.33
N LEU A 164 8.09 -13.73 15.14
CA LEU A 164 8.69 -14.99 15.67
C LEU A 164 7.78 -15.76 16.63
N ARG A 165 6.75 -15.10 17.20
CA ARG A 165 5.70 -15.75 17.99
C ARG A 165 4.57 -16.35 17.13
N GLY A 166 4.66 -16.24 15.81
CA GLY A 166 3.65 -16.75 14.89
C GLY A 166 2.45 -15.80 14.72
N GLU A 167 2.62 -14.50 14.90
CA GLU A 167 1.55 -13.53 14.61
C GLU A 167 1.44 -13.26 13.11
N ASN A 168 0.21 -13.12 12.61
CA ASN A 168 -0.02 -12.72 11.22
C ASN A 168 0.64 -11.38 10.94
N THR A 169 1.24 -11.22 9.77
CA THR A 169 2.07 -10.06 9.46
C THR A 169 1.75 -9.53 8.06
N ILE A 170 1.56 -8.22 7.92
CA ILE A 170 1.39 -7.55 6.63
C ILE A 170 2.33 -6.37 6.47
N ILE A 171 2.96 -6.26 5.29
CA ILE A 171 3.94 -5.22 4.98
C ILE A 171 3.71 -4.68 3.57
N ALA A 172 3.55 -3.37 3.42
CA ALA A 172 3.64 -2.71 2.12
C ALA A 172 5.13 -2.52 1.77
N THR A 173 5.60 -3.22 0.74
CA THR A 173 7.04 -3.35 0.46
C THR A 173 7.50 -2.73 -0.85
N ASP A 174 6.64 -1.99 -1.52
CA ASP A 174 6.97 -1.26 -2.74
C ASP A 174 7.74 0.05 -2.51
N LEU A 175 7.84 0.50 -1.26
CA LEU A 175 8.56 1.73 -0.90
C LEU A 175 10.09 1.53 -0.88
N VAL A 176 10.81 2.63 -1.04
CA VAL A 176 12.29 2.67 -0.95
C VAL A 176 12.71 2.80 0.51
N PRO A 177 13.46 1.85 1.06
CA PRO A 177 13.89 1.90 2.44
C PRO A 177 14.93 3.00 2.69
N HIS A 178 14.90 3.55 3.90
CA HIS A 178 15.90 4.53 4.32
C HIS A 178 17.27 3.89 4.57
N ASN A 179 17.31 2.76 5.28
CA ASN A 179 18.56 2.15 5.74
C ASN A 179 18.84 0.80 5.07
N THR A 180 18.01 -0.20 5.33
CA THR A 180 18.24 -1.59 4.92
C THR A 180 17.37 -2.00 3.75
N GLY A 181 18.00 -2.54 2.72
CA GLY A 181 17.39 -3.04 1.51
C GLY A 181 18.45 -3.52 0.54
N LYS A 182 18.06 -3.86 -0.66
CA LYS A 182 18.99 -4.26 -1.72
C LYS A 182 18.59 -3.67 -3.07
N TYR A 183 19.54 -3.58 -3.96
CA TYR A 183 19.27 -3.26 -5.35
C TYR A 183 18.59 -4.45 -6.03
N SER A 184 17.56 -4.15 -6.78
CA SER A 184 16.71 -5.10 -7.49
C SER A 184 16.16 -4.46 -8.76
N LYS A 185 15.42 -5.19 -9.56
CA LYS A 185 14.77 -4.67 -10.76
C LYS A 185 13.30 -4.42 -10.55
N PHE A 186 12.79 -3.34 -11.14
CA PHE A 186 11.37 -3.01 -11.22
C PHE A 186 11.07 -2.46 -12.61
N PHE A 187 10.23 -3.14 -13.38
CA PHE A 187 10.04 -2.91 -14.83
C PHE A 187 11.36 -2.87 -15.59
N GLY A 188 12.27 -3.81 -15.29
CA GLY A 188 13.59 -3.90 -15.90
C GLY A 188 14.60 -2.85 -15.44
N GLN A 189 14.18 -1.83 -14.68
CA GLN A 189 15.04 -0.75 -14.20
C GLN A 189 15.55 -1.02 -12.79
N GLU A 190 16.79 -0.62 -12.51
CA GLU A 190 17.35 -0.73 -11.17
C GLU A 190 16.57 0.13 -10.17
N CYS A 191 16.25 -0.42 -9.01
CA CYS A 191 15.66 0.29 -7.88
C CYS A 191 16.19 -0.27 -6.55
N TYR A 192 16.13 0.54 -5.50
CA TYR A 192 16.44 0.09 -4.14
C TYR A 192 15.16 -0.34 -3.43
N SER A 193 15.07 -1.60 -3.06
CA SER A 193 13.86 -2.24 -2.55
C SER A 193 14.04 -2.78 -1.13
N LEU A 194 12.93 -2.88 -0.40
CA LEU A 194 12.87 -3.59 0.87
C LEU A 194 13.11 -5.08 0.64
N ASP A 195 14.05 -5.66 1.37
CA ASP A 195 14.40 -7.09 1.33
C ASP A 195 13.78 -7.89 2.50
N ILE A 196 12.86 -7.27 3.24
CA ILE A 196 12.28 -7.85 4.45
C ILE A 196 11.45 -9.10 4.14
N ILE A 197 10.71 -9.15 3.04
CA ILE A 197 9.93 -10.34 2.65
C ILE A 197 10.84 -11.51 2.33
N GLU A 198 11.93 -11.28 1.60
CA GLU A 198 12.94 -12.30 1.33
C GLU A 198 13.51 -12.88 2.64
N LYS A 199 13.85 -12.04 3.60
CA LYS A 199 14.38 -12.46 4.91
C LYS A 199 13.36 -13.22 5.75
N LEU A 200 12.09 -12.77 5.78
CA LEU A 200 11.06 -13.37 6.60
C LEU A 200 10.51 -14.66 6.00
N SER A 201 10.29 -14.72 4.68
CA SER A 201 9.79 -15.91 4.00
C SER A 201 10.77 -17.07 4.09
N ASN A 202 12.09 -16.81 4.10
CA ASN A 202 13.12 -17.83 4.29
C ASN A 202 13.08 -18.50 5.68
N LYS A 203 12.35 -17.94 6.67
CA LYS A 203 12.12 -18.62 7.96
C LYS A 203 11.15 -19.80 7.83
N LYS A 204 10.33 -19.86 6.78
CA LYS A 204 9.35 -20.93 6.50
C LYS A 204 8.37 -21.21 7.65
N THR A 205 8.08 -20.19 8.47
CA THR A 205 7.19 -20.31 9.63
C THR A 205 5.79 -19.79 9.35
N HIS A 206 5.60 -19.10 8.21
CA HIS A 206 4.36 -18.46 7.81
C HIS A 206 4.02 -18.83 6.37
N ASP A 207 2.74 -18.94 6.07
CA ASP A 207 2.27 -19.02 4.70
C ASP A 207 2.41 -17.67 4.03
N LEU A 208 3.06 -17.63 2.85
CA LEU A 208 3.36 -16.40 2.13
C LEU A 208 2.23 -16.06 1.16
N TYR A 209 1.72 -14.83 1.28
CA TYR A 209 0.67 -14.31 0.41
C TYR A 209 1.04 -12.96 -0.19
N PHE A 210 0.67 -12.76 -1.46
CA PHE A 210 0.60 -11.45 -2.08
C PHE A 210 -0.86 -10.98 -2.10
N VAL A 211 -1.12 -9.79 -1.55
CA VAL A 211 -2.47 -9.24 -1.44
C VAL A 211 -2.49 -7.83 -1.99
N TYR A 212 -3.43 -7.54 -2.89
CA TYR A 212 -3.53 -6.23 -3.52
C TYR A 212 -4.95 -5.90 -3.95
N LEU A 213 -5.19 -4.62 -4.23
CA LEU A 213 -6.45 -4.11 -4.74
C LEU A 213 -6.43 -4.02 -6.28
N SER A 214 -7.55 -4.32 -6.91
CA SER A 214 -7.83 -4.04 -8.31
C SER A 214 -9.19 -3.36 -8.44
N PRO A 215 -9.59 -2.83 -9.61
CA PRO A 215 -10.95 -2.34 -9.81
C PRO A 215 -11.96 -3.44 -9.53
N GLY A 216 -13.01 -3.12 -8.77
CA GLY A 216 -14.12 -4.02 -8.52
C GLY A 216 -15.20 -3.91 -9.60
N THR A 217 -16.11 -4.87 -9.62
CA THR A 217 -17.25 -4.88 -10.54
C THR A 217 -18.51 -4.27 -9.92
N THR A 218 -18.72 -4.50 -8.63
CA THR A 218 -19.86 -4.00 -7.86
C THR A 218 -19.51 -2.87 -6.91
N LYS A 219 -18.26 -2.82 -6.48
CA LYS A 219 -17.70 -1.79 -5.62
C LYS A 219 -16.41 -1.23 -6.24
N LYS A 220 -15.86 -0.18 -5.65
CA LYS A 220 -14.67 0.48 -6.20
C LYS A 220 -13.47 -0.45 -6.31
N TYR A 221 -13.22 -1.25 -5.28
CA TYR A 221 -12.07 -2.14 -5.17
C TYR A 221 -12.49 -3.60 -5.06
N LYS A 222 -11.70 -4.48 -5.67
CA LYS A 222 -11.72 -5.92 -5.47
C LYS A 222 -10.44 -6.34 -4.77
N LEU A 223 -10.57 -7.18 -3.74
CA LEU A 223 -9.43 -7.79 -3.08
C LEU A 223 -8.93 -9.01 -3.87
N ASN A 224 -7.64 -9.00 -4.17
CA ASN A 224 -6.95 -10.14 -4.77
C ASN A 224 -6.01 -10.73 -3.72
N ILE A 225 -6.08 -12.05 -3.57
CA ILE A 225 -5.27 -12.84 -2.62
C ILE A 225 -4.60 -13.95 -3.42
N GLU A 226 -3.28 -13.94 -3.46
CA GLU A 226 -2.46 -14.94 -4.15
C GLU A 226 -1.59 -15.67 -3.12
N TYR A 227 -1.73 -16.99 -3.03
CA TYR A 227 -0.83 -17.82 -2.26
C TYR A 227 0.46 -18.03 -3.06
N ILE A 228 1.60 -17.69 -2.49
CA ILE A 228 2.91 -17.77 -3.15
C ILE A 228 3.58 -19.11 -2.84
N GLY A 229 3.34 -19.66 -1.65
CA GLY A 229 3.81 -20.99 -1.25
C GLY A 229 5.27 -21.02 -0.81
N ASN A 230 6.19 -20.65 -1.69
CA ASN A 230 7.63 -20.74 -1.44
C ASN A 230 8.22 -19.39 -1.02
N PRO A 231 9.35 -19.37 -0.31
CA PRO A 231 10.15 -18.18 -0.12
C PRO A 231 10.50 -17.53 -1.47
N ILE A 232 10.47 -16.21 -1.51
CA ILE A 232 10.80 -15.43 -2.70
C ILE A 232 11.92 -14.43 -2.41
N ASN A 233 12.72 -14.15 -3.44
CA ASN A 233 13.67 -13.05 -3.38
C ASN A 233 13.02 -11.70 -3.75
N THR A 234 13.78 -10.63 -3.60
CA THR A 234 13.28 -9.27 -3.82
C THR A 234 12.92 -8.98 -5.30
N ASP A 235 13.61 -9.60 -6.27
CA ASP A 235 13.25 -9.46 -7.68
C ASP A 235 11.94 -10.19 -8.00
N GLU A 236 11.71 -11.36 -7.43
CA GLU A 236 10.45 -12.11 -7.55
C GLU A 236 9.28 -11.35 -6.90
N MET A 237 9.51 -10.74 -5.74
CA MET A 237 8.53 -9.85 -5.11
C MET A 237 8.16 -8.68 -6.03
N ASN A 238 9.14 -8.01 -6.63
CA ASN A 238 8.90 -6.94 -7.59
C ASN A 238 8.14 -7.41 -8.84
N LYS A 239 8.41 -8.63 -9.34
CA LYS A 239 7.64 -9.23 -10.44
C LYS A 239 6.17 -9.47 -10.08
N CYS A 240 5.85 -9.80 -8.82
CA CYS A 240 4.45 -9.84 -8.36
C CYS A 240 3.80 -8.46 -8.46
N PHE A 241 4.50 -7.40 -8.05
CA PHE A 241 4.01 -6.02 -8.20
C PHE A 241 3.81 -5.64 -9.67
N GLU A 242 4.80 -5.90 -10.52
CA GLU A 242 4.72 -5.61 -11.96
C GLU A 242 3.50 -6.27 -12.59
N ARG A 243 3.24 -7.56 -12.28
CA ARG A 243 2.09 -8.30 -12.79
C ARG A 243 0.76 -7.65 -12.37
N ALA A 244 0.62 -7.26 -11.09
CA ALA A 244 -0.57 -6.58 -10.58
C ALA A 244 -0.75 -5.20 -11.22
N ILE A 245 0.33 -4.42 -11.35
CA ILE A 245 0.33 -3.10 -11.97
C ILE A 245 -0.04 -3.17 -13.44
N LEU A 246 0.50 -4.13 -14.20
CA LEU A 246 0.19 -4.28 -15.63
C LEU A 246 -1.29 -4.57 -15.90
N GLN A 247 -2.01 -5.18 -14.97
CA GLN A 247 -3.45 -5.39 -15.10
C GLN A 247 -4.25 -4.09 -14.96
N ASN A 248 -3.80 -3.15 -14.13
CA ASN A 248 -4.47 -1.89 -13.84
C ASN A 248 -3.44 -0.78 -13.54
N PRO A 249 -2.68 -0.34 -14.53
CA PRO A 249 -1.46 0.43 -14.30
C PRO A 249 -1.72 1.85 -13.75
N GLU A 250 -2.92 2.41 -13.96
CA GLU A 250 -3.29 3.73 -13.45
C GLU A 250 -3.56 3.75 -11.94
N MET A 251 -3.83 2.57 -11.34
CA MET A 251 -4.10 2.46 -9.90
C MET A 251 -2.85 2.48 -9.03
N TYR A 252 -1.67 2.25 -9.59
CA TYR A 252 -0.42 2.29 -8.83
C TYR A 252 -0.01 3.71 -8.49
N GLY A 253 0.56 3.90 -7.30
CA GLY A 253 1.04 5.19 -6.79
C GLY A 253 2.29 5.71 -7.50
N TRP A 254 2.18 6.03 -8.81
CA TRP A 254 3.30 6.52 -9.63
C TRP A 254 3.88 7.86 -9.15
N GLU A 255 3.19 8.60 -8.31
CA GLU A 255 3.68 9.85 -7.70
C GLU A 255 4.79 9.62 -6.66
N TYR A 256 4.93 8.38 -6.16
CA TYR A 256 6.01 8.03 -5.24
C TYR A 256 7.35 7.91 -5.99
N LYS A 257 8.40 8.50 -5.44
CA LYS A 257 9.75 8.49 -6.03
C LYS A 257 10.44 7.13 -5.86
N LYS A 258 9.99 6.12 -6.62
CA LYS A 258 10.49 4.73 -6.55
C LYS A 258 11.98 4.61 -6.88
N PHE A 259 12.48 5.42 -7.80
CA PHE A 259 13.86 5.39 -8.26
C PHE A 259 14.73 6.51 -7.64
N LYS A 260 14.42 6.93 -6.41
CA LYS A 260 15.20 7.98 -5.71
C LYS A 260 16.55 7.51 -5.19
N LYS A 261 16.86 6.20 -5.26
CA LYS A 261 18.10 5.62 -4.80
C LYS A 261 18.57 4.58 -5.82
N LEU A 262 19.63 4.90 -6.57
CA LEU A 262 20.26 4.04 -7.57
C LEU A 262 21.71 3.83 -7.23
N SER A 263 22.31 2.69 -7.64
CA SER A 263 23.71 2.42 -7.45
C SER A 263 24.57 3.41 -8.26
N GLY A 264 25.63 3.91 -7.67
CA GLY A 264 26.57 4.81 -8.34
C GLY A 264 26.03 6.20 -8.74
N LYS A 265 24.78 6.56 -8.40
CA LYS A 265 24.19 7.88 -8.67
C LYS A 265 23.58 8.47 -7.40
N PRO A 266 24.07 9.65 -6.94
CA PRO A 266 23.58 10.25 -5.70
C PRO A 266 22.13 10.78 -5.81
N ARG A 267 21.66 11.08 -7.01
CA ARG A 267 20.28 11.53 -7.28
C ARG A 267 19.74 10.80 -8.48
N ALA A 268 18.87 9.91 -8.23
CA ALA A 268 18.02 9.23 -9.15
C ALA A 268 17.49 10.12 -10.31
N ILE A 269 16.42 9.70 -10.92
CA ILE A 269 15.81 10.36 -12.08
C ILE A 269 15.02 11.65 -11.75
N TYR A 270 14.90 12.04 -10.46
CA TYR A 270 14.04 13.16 -10.00
C TYR A 270 14.73 14.50 -9.91
#